data_84da1c6d098d7874dcedc51fa897f407
#
_entry.id   84da1c6d098d7874dcedc51fa897f407
#
_cell.length_a   1.000
_cell.length_b   1.000
_cell.length_c   1.000
_cell.angle_alpha   90.00
_cell.angle_beta   90.00
_cell.angle_gamma   90.00
#
_symmetry.space_group_name_H-M   'P 1'
#
loop_
_entity.id
_entity.type
_entity.pdbx_description
1 polymer ?
#
loop_
_entity_poly.entity_id
_entity_poly.type
_entity_poly.pdbx_seq_one_letter_code
_entity_poly.pdbx_strand_id
1 'polypeptide(L)'
;MFRSLFRPTVVVAALALGIPALASGTVMRHLKLVRSFPAADTALATSPEKITIELSEAVELTGSKLTLAKEGGAPIALAALRREPTATKVLRADVTTALSSGGYVVSWRTMSKDGHVVKGTFGFRVGAAK
;
A
#
# COMPACT_ATOMS: atom_id res chain seq x y z
N MET A 1 25.33 5.32 85.42
CA MET A 1 26.02 5.19 84.09
C MET A 1 25.08 4.50 83.15
N PHE A 2 24.36 5.26 82.34
CA PHE A 2 23.47 4.71 81.31
C PHE A 2 24.20 4.70 80.02
N ARG A 3 24.49 3.50 79.54
CA ARG A 3 25.05 3.31 78.18
C ARG A 3 23.89 3.22 77.18
N SER A 4 23.69 4.31 76.48
CA SER A 4 22.79 4.36 75.35
C SER A 4 23.34 3.49 74.17
N LEU A 5 22.66 2.40 73.85
CA LEU A 5 22.91 1.60 72.70
C LEU A 5 22.12 2.16 71.51
N PHE A 6 22.81 2.98 70.75
CA PHE A 6 22.26 3.36 69.42
C PHE A 6 22.33 2.15 68.49
N ARG A 7 21.20 1.65 68.16
CA ARG A 7 21.05 0.68 67.03
C ARG A 7 20.90 1.46 65.72
N PRO A 8 21.78 1.26 64.77
CA PRO A 8 21.55 1.86 63.44
C PRO A 8 20.43 1.10 62.76
N THR A 9 19.36 1.78 62.46
CA THR A 9 18.29 1.27 61.59
C THR A 9 18.80 1.33 60.16
N VAL A 10 19.11 0.17 59.60
CA VAL A 10 19.45 0.06 58.18
C VAL A 10 18.15 0.19 57.39
N VAL A 11 17.94 1.35 56.79
CA VAL A 11 16.87 1.53 55.81
C VAL A 11 17.35 0.94 54.51
N VAL A 12 16.86 -0.25 54.19
CA VAL A 12 17.03 -0.84 52.86
C VAL A 12 16.07 -0.12 51.93
N ALA A 13 16.57 0.85 51.19
CA ALA A 13 15.83 1.42 50.06
C ALA A 13 15.76 0.38 48.94
N ALA A 14 14.62 -0.26 48.81
CA ALA A 14 14.35 -1.10 47.65
C ALA A 14 14.22 -0.21 46.41
N LEU A 15 15.27 -0.15 45.62
CA LEU A 15 15.21 0.45 44.27
C LEU A 15 14.35 -0.46 43.40
N ALA A 16 13.07 -0.09 43.25
CA ALA A 16 12.22 -0.70 42.25
C ALA A 16 12.75 -0.23 40.89
N LEU A 17 13.59 -1.05 40.25
CA LEU A 17 13.93 -0.92 38.85
C LEU A 17 12.66 -1.20 38.06
N GLY A 18 11.92 -0.12 37.75
CA GLY A 18 10.86 -0.19 36.78
C GLY A 18 11.46 -0.56 35.44
N ILE A 19 11.26 -1.80 35.02
CA ILE A 19 11.57 -2.22 33.64
C ILE A 19 10.63 -1.43 32.76
N PRO A 20 11.15 -0.56 31.85
CA PRO A 20 10.27 0.05 30.88
C PRO A 20 9.68 -1.09 30.05
N ALA A 21 8.38 -1.28 30.12
CA ALA A 21 7.69 -2.14 29.18
C ALA A 21 7.94 -1.55 27.80
N LEU A 22 8.79 -2.20 27.03
CA LEU A 22 8.92 -1.95 25.61
C LEU A 22 7.56 -2.30 25.02
N ALA A 23 6.71 -1.27 24.84
CA ALA A 23 5.54 -1.40 24.02
C ALA A 23 6.05 -1.76 22.61
N SER A 24 6.02 -3.03 22.26
CA SER A 24 6.16 -3.48 20.88
C SER A 24 4.91 -2.97 20.15
N GLY A 25 4.98 -1.70 19.69
CA GLY A 25 4.02 -1.16 18.77
C GLY A 25 4.12 -2.01 17.51
N THR A 26 3.12 -2.84 17.25
CA THR A 26 2.90 -3.42 15.94
C THR A 26 2.73 -2.23 15.01
N VAL A 27 3.77 -1.92 14.24
CA VAL A 27 3.67 -1.00 13.12
C VAL A 27 2.71 -1.65 12.14
N MET A 28 1.45 -1.24 12.15
CA MET A 28 0.49 -1.64 11.14
C MET A 28 0.97 -1.05 9.81
N ARG A 29 1.62 -1.89 9.01
CA ARG A 29 1.98 -1.52 7.65
C ARG A 29 0.70 -1.55 6.85
N HIS A 30 0.14 -0.38 6.60
CA HIS A 30 -0.99 -0.26 5.71
C HIS A 30 -0.56 -0.62 4.29
N LEU A 31 -1.31 -1.49 3.66
CA LEU A 31 -1.17 -1.81 2.25
C LEU A 31 -1.29 -0.52 1.43
N LYS A 32 -0.34 -0.28 0.55
CA LYS A 32 -0.32 0.92 -0.30
C LYS A 32 0.18 0.61 -1.70
N LEU A 33 -0.17 1.47 -2.63
CA LEU A 33 0.40 1.47 -3.98
C LEU A 33 1.85 1.98 -3.91
N VAL A 34 2.79 1.18 -4.39
CA VAL A 34 4.21 1.52 -4.44
C VAL A 34 4.55 2.19 -5.77
N ARG A 35 4.09 1.58 -6.88
CA ARG A 35 4.24 2.16 -8.20
C ARG A 35 3.20 1.59 -9.15
N SER A 36 3.03 2.25 -10.28
CA SER A 36 2.13 1.80 -11.35
C SER A 36 2.80 1.95 -12.71
N PHE A 37 2.27 1.22 -13.69
CA PHE A 37 2.52 1.48 -15.10
C PHE A 37 1.17 1.51 -15.82
N PRO A 38 0.84 2.54 -16.56
CA PRO A 38 1.56 3.82 -16.64
C PRO A 38 1.76 4.48 -15.27
N ALA A 39 2.87 5.21 -15.12
CA ALA A 39 3.09 5.95 -13.87
C ALA A 39 2.05 7.09 -13.74
N ALA A 40 1.67 7.41 -12.52
CA ALA A 40 0.72 8.48 -12.25
C ALA A 40 1.20 9.81 -12.81
N ASP A 41 0.29 10.58 -13.37
CA ASP A 41 0.52 11.92 -13.92
C ASP A 41 1.56 11.99 -15.04
N THR A 42 1.75 10.89 -15.78
CA THR A 42 2.66 10.83 -16.93
C THR A 42 1.91 10.84 -18.26
N ALA A 43 2.60 11.23 -19.31
CA ALA A 43 2.11 11.16 -20.67
C ALA A 43 2.92 10.11 -21.46
N LEU A 44 2.19 9.20 -22.11
CA LEU A 44 2.77 8.18 -22.99
C LEU A 44 2.62 8.61 -24.44
N ALA A 45 3.65 8.38 -25.26
CA ALA A 45 3.57 8.65 -26.69
C ALA A 45 2.59 7.73 -27.41
N THR A 46 2.44 6.49 -26.93
CA THR A 46 1.58 5.47 -27.53
C THR A 46 0.70 4.79 -26.47
N SER A 47 -0.35 4.11 -26.92
CA SER A 47 -1.21 3.34 -26.04
C SER A 47 -0.42 2.27 -25.28
N PRO A 48 -0.58 2.16 -23.95
CA PRO A 48 0.04 1.08 -23.20
C PRO A 48 -0.63 -0.24 -23.52
N GLU A 49 0.14 -1.32 -23.53
CA GLU A 49 -0.38 -2.68 -23.75
C GLU A 49 -0.98 -3.29 -22.48
N LYS A 50 -0.61 -2.75 -21.34
CA LYS A 50 -1.01 -3.26 -20.03
C LYS A 50 -1.08 -2.16 -19.00
N ILE A 51 -1.85 -2.41 -17.96
CA ILE A 51 -1.87 -1.62 -16.73
C ILE A 51 -1.31 -2.51 -15.63
N THR A 52 -0.32 -2.03 -14.90
CA THR A 52 0.21 -2.74 -13.71
C THR A 52 0.18 -1.87 -12.49
N ILE A 53 -0.06 -2.49 -11.35
CA ILE A 53 0.08 -1.87 -10.04
C ILE A 53 0.96 -2.75 -9.17
N GLU A 54 1.94 -2.16 -8.53
CA GLU A 54 2.76 -2.80 -7.51
C GLU A 54 2.33 -2.32 -6.13
N LEU A 55 1.97 -3.25 -5.29
CA LEU A 55 1.52 -2.99 -3.94
C LEU A 55 2.64 -3.27 -2.94
N SER A 56 2.54 -2.71 -1.76
CA SER A 56 3.54 -2.91 -0.70
C SER A 56 3.56 -4.34 -0.15
N GLU A 57 2.48 -5.09 -0.38
CA GLU A 57 2.32 -6.49 0.04
C GLU A 57 1.63 -7.30 -1.06
N ALA A 58 1.82 -8.61 -1.02
CA ALA A 58 1.05 -9.51 -1.88
C ALA A 58 -0.41 -9.54 -1.43
N VAL A 59 -1.33 -9.49 -2.39
CA VAL A 59 -2.78 -9.49 -2.16
C VAL A 59 -3.43 -10.63 -2.92
N GLU A 60 -4.62 -11.00 -2.50
CA GLU A 60 -5.42 -12.01 -3.17
C GLU A 60 -6.13 -11.42 -4.40
N LEU A 61 -6.12 -12.16 -5.52
CA LEU A 61 -6.84 -11.77 -6.72
C LEU A 61 -8.35 -11.67 -6.50
N THR A 62 -8.93 -12.57 -5.72
CA THR A 62 -10.36 -12.62 -5.39
C THR A 62 -10.76 -11.36 -4.66
N GLY A 63 -10.22 -10.54 -4.17
CA GLY A 63 -10.63 -9.27 -3.55
C GLY A 63 -10.14 -8.05 -4.31
N SER A 64 -9.50 -8.27 -5.46
CA SER A 64 -8.85 -7.22 -6.22
C SER A 64 -9.61 -6.89 -7.50
N LYS A 65 -9.62 -5.60 -7.83
CA LYS A 65 -10.21 -5.08 -9.05
C LYS A 65 -9.37 -3.94 -9.59
N LEU A 66 -9.25 -3.90 -10.90
CA LEU A 66 -8.57 -2.85 -11.64
C LEU A 66 -9.50 -2.41 -12.78
N THR A 67 -9.78 -1.13 -12.88
CA THR A 67 -10.64 -0.56 -13.92
C THR A 67 -9.95 0.61 -14.59
N LEU A 68 -10.27 0.79 -15.86
CA LEU A 68 -9.78 1.89 -16.69
C LEU A 68 -10.97 2.64 -17.27
N ALA A 69 -10.90 3.95 -17.26
CA ALA A 69 -11.90 4.81 -17.92
C ALA A 69 -11.20 5.98 -18.59
N LYS A 70 -11.78 6.46 -19.67
CA LYS A 70 -11.39 7.75 -20.23
C LYS A 70 -11.83 8.84 -19.27
N GLU A 71 -11.04 9.87 -19.10
CA GLU A 71 -11.36 11.00 -18.23
C GLU A 71 -12.72 11.63 -18.63
N GLY A 72 -13.66 11.64 -17.68
CA GLY A 72 -15.03 12.08 -17.94
C GLY A 72 -15.84 11.15 -18.84
N GLY A 73 -15.37 9.96 -19.16
CA GLY A 73 -16.00 9.04 -20.08
C GLY A 73 -16.36 7.67 -19.50
N ALA A 74 -16.78 6.77 -20.41
CA ALA A 74 -17.20 5.43 -20.07
C ALA A 74 -16.03 4.53 -19.66
N PRO A 75 -16.28 3.47 -18.88
CA PRO A 75 -15.29 2.45 -18.59
C PRO A 75 -14.75 1.77 -19.86
N ILE A 76 -13.47 1.43 -19.84
CA ILE A 76 -12.80 0.73 -20.93
C ILE A 76 -12.52 -0.71 -20.49
N ALA A 77 -12.90 -1.67 -21.30
CA ALA A 77 -12.68 -3.08 -21.00
C ALA A 77 -11.19 -3.42 -20.92
N LEU A 78 -10.82 -4.15 -19.89
CA LEU A 78 -9.51 -4.74 -19.70
C LEU A 78 -9.63 -6.26 -19.72
N ALA A 79 -8.56 -6.96 -20.05
CA ALA A 79 -8.49 -8.39 -19.85
C ALA A 79 -8.53 -8.73 -18.35
N ALA A 80 -8.78 -10.00 -18.03
CA ALA A 80 -8.86 -10.44 -16.63
C ALA A 80 -7.62 -10.06 -15.83
N LEU A 81 -7.84 -9.56 -14.63
CA LEU A 81 -6.78 -9.22 -13.69
C LEU A 81 -6.00 -10.49 -13.33
N ARG A 82 -4.69 -10.40 -13.34
CA ARG A 82 -3.79 -11.48 -12.97
C ARG A 82 -2.60 -10.97 -12.15
N ARG A 83 -1.99 -11.88 -11.43
CA ARG A 83 -0.75 -11.62 -10.73
C ARG A 83 0.42 -11.92 -11.65
N GLU A 84 1.47 -11.10 -11.61
CA GLU A 84 2.72 -11.42 -12.32
C GLU A 84 3.36 -12.67 -11.71
N PRO A 85 3.75 -13.68 -12.51
CA PRO A 85 4.29 -14.94 -12.01
C PRO A 85 5.55 -14.79 -11.16
N THR A 86 6.38 -13.82 -11.49
CA THR A 86 7.68 -13.58 -10.83
C THR A 86 7.64 -12.44 -9.81
N ALA A 87 6.49 -11.77 -9.65
CA ALA A 87 6.35 -10.61 -8.78
C ALA A 87 4.98 -10.61 -8.10
N THR A 88 4.87 -11.32 -6.99
CA THR A 88 3.59 -11.57 -6.29
C THR A 88 2.89 -10.31 -5.77
N LYS A 89 3.60 -9.19 -5.69
CA LYS A 89 3.04 -7.89 -5.29
C LYS A 89 2.50 -7.07 -6.48
N VAL A 90 2.67 -7.58 -7.71
CA VAL A 90 2.27 -6.89 -8.93
C VAL A 90 1.02 -7.53 -9.52
N LEU A 91 0.00 -6.71 -9.69
CA LEU A 91 -1.22 -7.06 -10.42
C LEU A 91 -1.17 -6.43 -11.82
N ARG A 92 -1.68 -7.17 -12.80
CA ARG A 92 -1.66 -6.79 -14.20
C ARG A 92 -3.01 -7.03 -14.85
N ALA A 93 -3.42 -6.10 -15.69
CA ALA A 93 -4.53 -6.29 -16.63
C ALA A 93 -4.09 -5.78 -18.01
N ASP A 94 -4.26 -6.58 -19.04
CA ASP A 94 -3.90 -6.19 -20.39
C ASP A 94 -4.97 -5.28 -20.99
N VAL A 95 -4.52 -4.29 -21.76
CA VAL A 95 -5.38 -3.39 -22.51
C VAL A 95 -5.75 -4.09 -23.84
N THR A 96 -7.03 -4.36 -24.03
CA THR A 96 -7.52 -5.14 -25.18
C THR A 96 -7.75 -4.30 -26.42
N THR A 97 -7.89 -2.99 -26.28
CA THR A 97 -8.13 -2.05 -27.37
C THR A 97 -7.18 -0.88 -27.25
N ALA A 98 -6.50 -0.51 -28.32
CA ALA A 98 -5.60 0.63 -28.32
C ALA A 98 -6.32 1.91 -27.85
N LEU A 99 -5.71 2.63 -26.92
CA LEU A 99 -6.28 3.85 -26.36
C LEU A 99 -6.00 5.04 -27.28
N SER A 100 -7.02 5.82 -27.56
CA SER A 100 -6.89 7.08 -28.30
C SER A 100 -6.19 8.14 -27.46
N SER A 101 -5.69 9.20 -28.09
CA SER A 101 -5.11 10.34 -27.37
C SER A 101 -6.10 10.93 -26.38
N GLY A 102 -5.64 11.25 -25.19
CA GLY A 102 -6.44 11.85 -24.13
C GLY A 102 -6.01 11.44 -22.74
N GLY A 103 -6.78 11.88 -21.75
CA GLY A 103 -6.57 11.53 -20.35
C GLY A 103 -7.35 10.28 -19.95
N TYR A 104 -6.77 9.50 -19.07
CA TYR A 104 -7.34 8.25 -18.55
C TYR A 104 -7.20 8.18 -17.04
N VAL A 105 -8.13 7.48 -16.41
CA VAL A 105 -8.12 7.23 -14.97
C VAL A 105 -8.14 5.73 -14.71
N VAL A 106 -7.20 5.28 -13.91
CA VAL A 106 -7.16 3.91 -13.39
C VAL A 106 -7.70 3.94 -11.98
N SER A 107 -8.66 3.08 -11.69
CA SER A 107 -9.17 2.86 -10.34
C SER A 107 -8.83 1.44 -9.92
N TRP A 108 -8.33 1.28 -8.72
CA TRP A 108 -7.98 -0.02 -8.20
C TRP A 108 -8.55 -0.22 -6.81
N ARG A 109 -8.81 -1.46 -6.50
CA ARG A 109 -9.31 -1.92 -5.20
C ARG A 109 -8.69 -3.26 -4.90
N THR A 110 -8.26 -3.44 -3.69
CA THR A 110 -7.69 -4.70 -3.23
C THR A 110 -8.02 -4.92 -1.76
N MET A 111 -7.78 -6.11 -1.29
CA MET A 111 -7.98 -6.48 0.11
C MET A 111 -6.66 -6.97 0.70
N SER A 112 -6.29 -6.42 1.84
CA SER A 112 -5.14 -6.89 2.60
C SER A 112 -5.45 -8.23 3.27
N LYS A 113 -4.43 -8.93 3.76
CA LYS A 113 -4.58 -10.23 4.41
C LYS A 113 -5.47 -10.19 5.66
N ASP A 114 -5.56 -9.05 6.32
CA ASP A 114 -6.42 -8.84 7.49
C ASP A 114 -7.86 -8.45 7.14
N GLY A 115 -8.21 -8.44 5.85
CA GLY A 115 -9.55 -8.16 5.37
C GLY A 115 -9.89 -6.69 5.15
N HIS A 116 -8.94 -5.77 5.31
CA HIS A 116 -9.16 -4.36 5.03
C HIS A 116 -9.13 -4.08 3.53
N VAL A 117 -10.14 -3.35 3.05
CA VAL A 117 -10.22 -2.89 1.67
C VAL A 117 -9.37 -1.63 1.52
N VAL A 118 -8.47 -1.65 0.55
CA VAL A 118 -7.66 -0.50 0.14
C VAL A 118 -7.96 -0.20 -1.31
N LYS A 119 -8.19 1.06 -1.62
CA LYS A 119 -8.52 1.52 -2.98
C LYS A 119 -7.83 2.84 -3.29
N GLY A 120 -7.66 3.11 -4.56
CA GLY A 120 -7.08 4.36 -5.03
C GLY A 120 -7.35 4.58 -6.50
N THR A 121 -6.93 5.75 -6.96
CA THR A 121 -7.02 6.15 -8.36
C THR A 121 -5.73 6.86 -8.77
N PHE A 122 -5.39 6.76 -10.04
CA PHE A 122 -4.36 7.61 -10.65
C PHE A 122 -4.69 7.87 -12.11
N GLY A 123 -4.17 8.96 -12.63
CA GLY A 123 -4.38 9.36 -14.01
C GLY A 123 -3.11 9.26 -14.83
N PHE A 124 -3.26 9.10 -16.15
CA PHE A 124 -2.20 9.22 -17.13
C PHE A 124 -2.77 9.75 -18.45
N ARG A 125 -1.92 10.12 -19.35
CA ARG A 125 -2.31 10.59 -20.69
C ARG A 125 -1.65 9.74 -21.77
N VAL A 126 -2.35 9.64 -22.89
CA VAL A 126 -1.83 9.06 -24.13
C VAL A 126 -1.77 10.15 -25.20
N GLY A 127 -0.70 10.18 -25.96
CA GLY A 127 -0.45 11.19 -26.97
C GLY A 127 0.32 12.39 -26.43
N ALA A 128 0.64 13.34 -27.34
CA ALA A 128 1.39 14.52 -26.97
C ALA A 128 0.63 15.37 -25.94
N ALA A 129 1.31 15.73 -24.86
CA ALA A 129 0.83 16.76 -23.96
C ALA A 129 0.84 18.11 -24.72
N LYS A 130 -0.33 18.72 -24.81
CA LYS A 130 -0.42 20.11 -25.30
C LYS A 130 -0.29 21.07 -24.13
#